data_761f5e93850a8cb8e6adadd422b8ca7b
#
_entry.id   761f5e93850a8cb8e6adadd422b8ca7b
#
_cell.length_a   1.000
_cell.length_b   1.000
_cell.length_c   1.000
_cell.angle_alpha   90.00
_cell.angle_beta   90.00
_cell.angle_gamma   90.00
#
_symmetry.space_group_name_H-M   'P 1'
#
loop_
_entity.id
_entity.type
_entity.pdbx_description
1 polymer ?
#
loop_
_entity_poly.entity_id
_entity_poly.type
_entity_poly.pdbx_seq_one_letter_code
_entity_poly.pdbx_strand_id
1 'polypeptide(L)'
;ILTSFVNNLMQGSFVTTTPSKFGTITNQGSGDFMGLLVSDLNITEDGKYDVAIANNGVIYKIASMIAPDMYQSVLGPAVTYPELSIMGEFASDKTSGATSSKFGADLYYYLMAMKANYLFFIPTNESMTKCYIDPVSLGSTQPRALEFYTHSEKIPGTERYQDYYGVRLHQVTFDKDGKATINPTHYNEIANIESKNPSEYASQVYDLLNYNTVVLDAGKDPSENEYFLTKHGCAIRIKDFAESGGNFTGKIYGGAQIDNGIEPAVIEKGWKEKNGWAFQVDGLIQPSLTSVYGLLNKNSDRFTQFLDLCGIFENQDLLTFAGIEATAEIGTPPQERYFVFSNKKGKALDNNINFFNGYNYTFFAPDDDAMKKAYALGLPTEEQLMEIFDKYNGHDDEYSEEEMIEAKAQVLNMLNALRAFVRYHFQNNSVFADKNVKKATYQSLYSSDLGIPVNITTQAKNGVLTINDASGNTITVDAKNASLLSNKMTRDYEYNTVKNSATSIAVSSSAVVHEVSVPLCYTTTGRYDDKWSTNAARKAAAKNYSATKKLSNNFKD
;
A
#
# COMPACT_ATOMS: atom_id res chain seq x y z
N ILE A 1 8.00 -30.09 -14.98
CA ILE A 1 9.01 -30.49 -13.96
C ILE A 1 10.22 -31.16 -14.64
N LEU A 2 10.07 -32.32 -15.31
CA LEU A 2 11.20 -33.04 -15.93
C LEU A 2 12.01 -32.18 -16.92
N THR A 3 11.33 -31.43 -17.80
CA THR A 3 11.96 -30.53 -18.76
C THR A 3 12.77 -29.44 -18.06
N SER A 4 12.24 -28.86 -16.97
CA SER A 4 12.93 -27.84 -16.19
C SER A 4 14.20 -28.38 -15.53
N PHE A 5 14.17 -29.61 -15.00
CA PHE A 5 15.35 -30.27 -14.45
C PHE A 5 16.41 -30.55 -15.53
N VAL A 6 16.00 -31.10 -16.66
CA VAL A 6 16.94 -31.40 -17.77
C VAL A 6 17.60 -30.11 -18.28
N ASN A 7 16.81 -29.06 -18.50
CA ASN A 7 17.35 -27.77 -18.96
C ASN A 7 18.29 -27.13 -17.93
N ASN A 8 18.01 -27.28 -16.63
CA ASN A 8 18.87 -26.76 -15.56
C ASN A 8 20.22 -27.48 -15.48
N LEU A 9 20.29 -28.70 -15.91
CA LEU A 9 21.53 -29.49 -15.97
C LEU A 9 22.37 -29.21 -17.22
N MET A 10 21.85 -28.43 -18.18
CA MET A 10 22.52 -28.09 -19.43
C MET A 10 22.93 -26.62 -19.44
N GLN A 11 24.22 -26.37 -19.58
CA GLN A 11 24.80 -25.02 -19.62
C GLN A 11 25.24 -24.65 -21.04
N GLY A 12 25.03 -23.41 -21.44
CA GLY A 12 25.41 -22.92 -22.77
C GLY A 12 26.92 -22.75 -23.00
N SER A 13 27.72 -22.86 -21.94
CA SER A 13 29.19 -22.87 -21.97
C SER A 13 29.72 -23.90 -20.98
N PHE A 14 30.90 -24.45 -21.22
CA PHE A 14 31.50 -25.41 -20.29
C PHE A 14 32.25 -24.70 -19.16
N VAL A 15 32.19 -25.32 -17.98
CA VAL A 15 32.94 -24.89 -16.80
C VAL A 15 34.35 -25.50 -16.87
N THR A 16 35.36 -24.75 -16.45
CA THR A 16 36.73 -25.25 -16.40
C THR A 16 36.86 -26.44 -15.44
N THR A 17 37.62 -27.46 -15.84
CA THR A 17 37.96 -28.61 -14.99
C THR A 17 39.12 -28.32 -14.04
N THR A 18 39.75 -27.14 -14.13
CA THR A 18 40.84 -26.75 -13.23
C THR A 18 40.27 -26.41 -11.85
N PRO A 19 40.58 -27.11 -10.77
CA PRO A 19 39.95 -26.92 -9.47
C PRO A 19 40.05 -25.50 -8.92
N SER A 20 41.19 -24.83 -9.10
CA SER A 20 41.38 -23.47 -8.64
C SER A 20 40.48 -22.46 -9.38
N LYS A 21 40.25 -22.62 -10.68
CA LYS A 21 39.36 -21.77 -11.46
C LYS A 21 37.90 -22.10 -11.18
N PHE A 22 37.58 -23.37 -10.96
CA PHE A 22 36.24 -23.78 -10.59
C PHE A 22 35.84 -23.17 -9.25
N GLY A 23 36.68 -23.28 -8.24
CA GLY A 23 36.46 -22.66 -6.93
C GLY A 23 36.29 -21.13 -7.03
N THR A 24 37.04 -20.44 -7.91
CA THR A 24 36.90 -19.01 -8.17
C THR A 24 35.53 -18.69 -8.78
N ILE A 25 35.04 -19.49 -9.71
CA ILE A 25 33.72 -19.29 -10.33
C ILE A 25 32.60 -19.50 -9.30
N THR A 26 32.68 -20.55 -8.51
CA THR A 26 31.66 -20.86 -7.49
C THR A 26 31.65 -19.89 -6.32
N ASN A 27 32.80 -19.26 -6.00
CA ASN A 27 32.93 -18.30 -4.91
C ASN A 27 32.63 -16.85 -5.34
N GLN A 28 32.42 -16.58 -6.61
CA GLN A 28 32.05 -15.23 -7.08
C GLN A 28 30.60 -14.88 -6.72
N GLY A 29 30.43 -14.23 -5.59
CA GLY A 29 29.21 -13.57 -5.17
C GLY A 29 28.27 -14.40 -4.30
N SER A 30 27.78 -15.53 -4.74
CA SER A 30 26.80 -16.34 -3.99
C SER A 30 27.37 -17.64 -3.40
N GLY A 31 28.58 -18.01 -3.77
CA GLY A 31 29.11 -19.35 -3.45
C GLY A 31 28.58 -20.47 -4.35
N ASP A 32 27.64 -20.15 -5.23
CA ASP A 32 27.00 -21.10 -6.14
C ASP A 32 27.29 -20.73 -7.59
N PHE A 33 27.62 -21.70 -8.39
CA PHE A 33 27.64 -21.58 -9.86
C PHE A 33 26.33 -22.18 -10.39
N MET A 34 25.33 -21.34 -10.66
CA MET A 34 23.98 -21.75 -11.07
C MET A 34 23.39 -22.87 -10.19
N GLY A 35 23.58 -22.80 -8.86
CA GLY A 35 23.16 -23.81 -7.89
C GLY A 35 24.12 -24.98 -7.71
N LEU A 36 25.25 -25.00 -8.44
CA LEU A 36 26.27 -26.06 -8.32
C LEU A 36 27.37 -25.61 -7.35
N LEU A 37 27.49 -26.30 -6.22
CA LEU A 37 28.60 -26.14 -5.30
C LEU A 37 29.75 -27.06 -5.70
N VAL A 38 30.98 -26.70 -5.33
CA VAL A 38 32.16 -27.61 -5.53
C VAL A 38 31.94 -28.96 -4.85
N SER A 39 31.26 -28.99 -3.70
CA SER A 39 30.85 -30.17 -2.98
C SER A 39 29.88 -31.11 -3.73
N ASP A 40 29.17 -30.59 -4.72
CA ASP A 40 28.20 -31.35 -5.51
C ASP A 40 28.86 -32.13 -6.65
N LEU A 41 30.13 -31.87 -6.92
CA LEU A 41 30.89 -32.62 -7.92
C LEU A 41 31.34 -33.94 -7.35
N ASN A 42 31.21 -34.97 -8.16
CA ASN A 42 31.78 -36.28 -7.81
C ASN A 42 33.32 -36.23 -7.96
N ILE A 43 34.01 -36.72 -6.95
CA ILE A 43 35.46 -36.81 -6.92
C ILE A 43 35.84 -38.29 -7.05
N THR A 44 36.74 -38.58 -7.97
CA THR A 44 37.30 -39.93 -8.17
C THR A 44 38.27 -40.31 -7.03
N GLU A 45 38.59 -41.59 -6.88
CA GLU A 45 39.48 -42.09 -5.81
C GLU A 45 40.87 -41.42 -5.82
N ASP A 46 41.34 -40.94 -6.97
CA ASP A 46 42.59 -40.21 -7.10
C ASP A 46 42.46 -38.68 -6.86
N GLY A 47 41.31 -38.26 -6.36
CA GLY A 47 41.07 -36.85 -5.98
C GLY A 47 40.77 -35.91 -7.15
N LYS A 48 40.41 -36.45 -8.33
CA LYS A 48 40.05 -35.66 -9.50
C LYS A 48 38.56 -35.59 -9.67
N TYR A 49 38.09 -34.53 -10.36
CA TYR A 49 36.68 -34.42 -10.75
C TYR A 49 36.33 -35.47 -11.82
N ASP A 50 35.21 -36.16 -11.63
CA ASP A 50 34.69 -37.14 -12.57
C ASP A 50 34.04 -36.43 -13.78
N VAL A 51 34.80 -36.30 -14.86
CA VAL A 51 34.46 -35.51 -16.03
C VAL A 51 34.68 -36.29 -17.31
N ALA A 52 33.74 -36.24 -18.22
CA ALA A 52 33.86 -36.81 -19.57
C ALA A 52 33.77 -35.69 -20.64
N ILE A 53 34.63 -35.78 -21.66
CA ILE A 53 34.61 -34.89 -22.79
C ILE A 53 33.81 -35.53 -23.93
N ALA A 54 32.77 -34.86 -24.41
CA ALA A 54 31.99 -35.23 -25.58
C ALA A 54 32.32 -34.33 -26.76
N ASN A 55 31.90 -34.69 -27.99
CA ASN A 55 32.18 -33.92 -29.18
C ASN A 55 31.69 -32.48 -29.16
N ASN A 56 30.63 -32.21 -28.41
CA ASN A 56 29.94 -30.91 -28.34
C ASN A 56 29.89 -30.31 -26.93
N GLY A 57 30.61 -30.90 -25.96
CA GLY A 57 30.56 -30.37 -24.60
C GLY A 57 31.33 -31.19 -23.59
N VAL A 58 31.17 -30.87 -22.33
CA VAL A 58 31.75 -31.55 -21.17
C VAL A 58 30.64 -32.05 -20.27
N ILE A 59 30.73 -33.28 -19.81
CA ILE A 59 29.79 -33.90 -18.90
C ILE A 59 30.46 -33.98 -17.52
N TYR A 60 29.88 -33.33 -16.53
CA TYR A 60 30.29 -33.42 -15.13
C TYR A 60 29.38 -34.42 -14.43
N LYS A 61 29.97 -35.43 -13.80
CA LYS A 61 29.22 -36.28 -12.93
C LYS A 61 29.10 -35.62 -11.57
N ILE A 62 27.89 -35.47 -11.10
CA ILE A 62 27.57 -34.77 -9.87
C ILE A 62 27.14 -35.77 -8.80
N ALA A 63 27.50 -35.49 -7.53
CA ALA A 63 27.17 -36.33 -6.37
C ALA A 63 25.76 -36.01 -5.83
N SER A 64 25.26 -34.82 -6.07
CA SER A 64 23.92 -34.36 -5.65
C SER A 64 23.13 -33.80 -6.81
N MET A 65 21.81 -33.79 -6.68
CA MET A 65 20.92 -33.25 -7.69
C MET A 65 20.88 -31.70 -7.59
N ILE A 66 21.06 -31.03 -8.74
CA ILE A 66 20.91 -29.60 -8.84
C ILE A 66 19.43 -29.28 -9.11
N ALA A 67 18.76 -28.75 -8.12
CA ALA A 67 17.38 -28.30 -8.30
C ALA A 67 17.36 -26.92 -9.02
N PRO A 68 16.48 -26.70 -10.00
CA PRO A 68 16.25 -25.36 -10.56
C PRO A 68 15.86 -24.36 -9.48
N ASP A 69 16.27 -23.08 -9.64
CA ASP A 69 16.00 -22.00 -8.68
C ASP A 69 14.52 -21.87 -8.33
N MET A 70 13.63 -22.13 -9.27
CA MET A 70 12.19 -22.14 -9.04
C MET A 70 11.78 -23.04 -7.87
N TYR A 71 12.38 -24.22 -7.73
CA TYR A 71 12.05 -25.19 -6.68
C TYR A 71 12.83 -24.97 -5.37
N GLN A 72 13.75 -24.04 -5.36
CA GLN A 72 14.53 -23.63 -4.18
C GLN A 72 14.15 -22.23 -3.67
N SER A 73 13.18 -21.60 -4.33
CA SER A 73 12.67 -20.28 -3.99
C SER A 73 11.31 -20.36 -3.29
N VAL A 74 10.87 -19.25 -2.74
CA VAL A 74 9.53 -19.13 -2.13
C VAL A 74 8.38 -19.46 -3.10
N LEU A 75 8.63 -19.44 -4.42
CA LEU A 75 7.68 -19.90 -5.43
C LEU A 75 7.56 -21.43 -5.47
N GLY A 76 8.61 -22.16 -5.07
CA GLY A 76 8.69 -23.60 -5.19
C GLY A 76 7.47 -24.36 -4.67
N PRO A 77 7.01 -24.13 -3.45
CA PRO A 77 5.82 -24.80 -2.91
C PRO A 77 4.57 -24.60 -3.78
N ALA A 78 4.32 -23.38 -4.27
CA ALA A 78 3.14 -23.09 -5.09
C ALA A 78 3.09 -23.87 -6.41
N VAL A 79 4.25 -24.17 -7.00
CA VAL A 79 4.34 -24.91 -8.28
C VAL A 79 4.53 -26.41 -8.08
N THR A 80 4.76 -26.87 -6.85
CA THR A 80 5.06 -28.27 -6.54
C THR A 80 3.85 -29.00 -5.95
N TYR A 81 3.08 -28.32 -5.08
CA TYR A 81 1.98 -28.95 -4.35
C TYR A 81 0.65 -28.74 -5.06
N PRO A 82 -0.10 -29.81 -5.42
CA PRO A 82 -1.36 -29.69 -6.16
C PRO A 82 -2.42 -28.85 -5.46
N GLU A 83 -2.46 -28.88 -4.12
CA GLU A 83 -3.39 -28.08 -3.31
C GLU A 83 -3.13 -26.58 -3.35
N LEU A 84 -2.00 -26.14 -3.93
CA LEU A 84 -1.60 -24.74 -4.08
C LEU A 84 -1.60 -24.29 -5.54
N SER A 85 -2.09 -25.12 -6.45
CA SER A 85 -1.90 -24.98 -7.89
C SER A 85 -2.55 -23.71 -8.48
N ILE A 86 -3.64 -23.18 -7.91
CA ILE A 86 -4.25 -21.92 -8.39
C ILE A 86 -3.27 -20.76 -8.22
N MET A 87 -2.70 -20.60 -7.03
CA MET A 87 -1.67 -19.58 -6.78
C MET A 87 -0.40 -19.84 -7.58
N GLY A 88 -0.04 -21.12 -7.74
CA GLY A 88 1.09 -21.53 -8.57
C GLY A 88 0.92 -21.12 -10.02
N GLU A 89 -0.26 -21.32 -10.61
CA GLU A 89 -0.59 -20.89 -11.97
C GLU A 89 -0.45 -19.38 -12.14
N PHE A 90 -1.07 -18.61 -11.24
CA PHE A 90 -1.01 -17.15 -11.31
C PHE A 90 0.40 -16.59 -11.10
N ALA A 91 1.14 -17.12 -10.13
CA ALA A 91 2.50 -16.65 -9.80
C ALA A 91 3.57 -17.11 -10.80
N SER A 92 3.34 -18.20 -11.53
CA SER A 92 4.28 -18.76 -12.51
C SER A 92 3.99 -18.35 -13.95
N ASP A 93 3.01 -17.47 -14.19
CA ASP A 93 2.65 -17.02 -15.53
C ASP A 93 3.86 -16.37 -16.25
N LYS A 94 4.35 -17.12 -17.23
CA LYS A 94 5.42 -16.69 -18.13
C LYS A 94 4.81 -16.37 -19.48
N THR A 95 4.58 -15.15 -19.79
CA THR A 95 4.31 -14.84 -21.19
C THR A 95 5.58 -14.92 -21.99
N SER A 96 5.76 -16.02 -22.70
CA SER A 96 6.83 -16.16 -23.68
C SER A 96 6.61 -15.21 -24.84
N GLY A 97 7.40 -14.14 -24.91
CA GLY A 97 7.60 -13.36 -26.14
C GLY A 97 6.53 -12.31 -26.48
N ALA A 98 5.55 -12.06 -25.67
CA ALA A 98 4.56 -10.98 -25.85
C ALA A 98 4.67 -9.92 -24.76
N THR A 99 4.36 -8.70 -25.13
CA THR A 99 4.60 -7.46 -24.40
C THR A 99 3.85 -7.26 -23.09
N SER A 100 3.14 -8.25 -22.57
CA SER A 100 2.51 -8.20 -21.24
C SER A 100 2.22 -9.58 -20.70
N SER A 101 2.61 -9.86 -19.46
CA SER A 101 2.11 -11.00 -18.72
C SER A 101 0.61 -10.82 -18.43
N LYS A 102 -0.11 -11.93 -18.34
CA LYS A 102 -1.52 -11.90 -17.99
C LYS A 102 -1.75 -11.32 -16.58
N PHE A 103 -0.86 -11.63 -15.64
CA PHE A 103 -1.03 -11.33 -14.21
C PHE A 103 0.16 -10.62 -13.55
N GLY A 104 1.07 -10.01 -14.34
CA GLY A 104 2.28 -9.40 -13.81
C GLY A 104 3.48 -10.35 -13.88
N ALA A 105 4.01 -10.62 -15.08
CA ALA A 105 5.13 -11.54 -15.36
C ALA A 105 6.36 -11.31 -14.49
N ASP A 106 6.50 -10.11 -13.99
CA ASP A 106 7.60 -9.75 -13.11
C ASP A 106 7.59 -10.55 -11.79
N LEU A 107 6.41 -11.01 -11.34
CA LEU A 107 6.31 -11.73 -10.07
C LEU A 107 6.99 -13.09 -10.12
N TYR A 108 6.93 -13.80 -11.25
CA TYR A 108 7.65 -15.06 -11.44
C TYR A 108 9.15 -14.89 -11.20
N TYR A 109 9.78 -13.96 -11.93
CA TYR A 109 11.21 -13.68 -11.79
C TYR A 109 11.53 -13.05 -10.44
N TYR A 110 10.61 -12.25 -9.92
CA TYR A 110 10.73 -11.59 -8.64
C TYR A 110 10.83 -12.60 -7.49
N LEU A 111 9.88 -13.55 -7.42
CA LEU A 111 9.86 -14.59 -6.37
C LEU A 111 11.01 -15.61 -6.49
N MET A 112 11.69 -15.68 -7.64
CA MET A 112 12.88 -16.50 -7.83
C MET A 112 14.20 -15.77 -7.55
N ALA A 113 14.17 -14.47 -7.25
CA ALA A 113 15.38 -13.68 -7.03
C ALA A 113 16.10 -14.11 -5.73
N MET A 114 17.18 -14.87 -5.87
CA MET A 114 17.91 -15.52 -4.76
C MET A 114 18.63 -14.53 -3.81
N LYS A 115 18.80 -13.26 -4.21
CA LYS A 115 19.42 -12.23 -3.36
C LYS A 115 18.43 -11.41 -2.54
N ALA A 116 17.14 -11.61 -2.77
CA ALA A 116 16.07 -10.99 -1.99
C ALA A 116 15.66 -11.90 -0.83
N ASN A 117 14.86 -11.38 0.08
CA ASN A 117 14.32 -12.12 1.22
C ASN A 117 12.82 -11.89 1.28
N TYR A 118 12.03 -12.95 1.12
CA TYR A 118 10.58 -12.86 0.95
C TYR A 118 9.82 -13.60 2.03
N LEU A 119 8.57 -13.13 2.29
CA LEU A 119 7.49 -13.97 2.79
C LEU A 119 6.46 -14.09 1.67
N PHE A 120 6.13 -15.30 1.29
CA PHE A 120 5.10 -15.58 0.30
C PHE A 120 3.99 -16.43 0.91
N PHE A 121 2.79 -15.88 1.00
CA PHE A 121 1.62 -16.55 1.54
C PHE A 121 0.84 -17.17 0.39
N ILE A 122 0.56 -18.45 0.51
CA ILE A 122 -0.05 -19.25 -0.56
C ILE A 122 -1.35 -19.84 -0.02
N PRO A 123 -2.51 -19.21 -0.31
CA PRO A 123 -3.81 -19.80 -0.02
C PRO A 123 -3.98 -21.14 -0.72
N THR A 124 -4.59 -22.10 -0.03
CA THR A 124 -4.95 -23.39 -0.63
C THR A 124 -6.01 -23.19 -1.73
N ASN A 125 -6.14 -24.14 -2.64
CA ASN A 125 -7.21 -24.11 -3.67
C ASN A 125 -8.61 -24.04 -3.03
N GLU A 126 -8.80 -24.68 -1.87
CA GLU A 126 -10.04 -24.56 -1.09
C GLU A 126 -10.24 -23.14 -0.57
N SER A 127 -9.18 -22.51 -0.05
CA SER A 127 -9.24 -21.12 0.40
C SER A 127 -9.53 -20.14 -0.73
N MET A 128 -9.06 -20.43 -1.94
CA MET A 128 -9.32 -19.60 -3.13
C MET A 128 -10.79 -19.61 -3.57
N THR A 129 -11.60 -20.57 -3.11
CA THR A 129 -13.06 -20.55 -3.31
C THR A 129 -13.77 -19.59 -2.36
N LYS A 130 -13.10 -19.16 -1.27
CA LYS A 130 -13.60 -18.09 -0.40
C LYS A 130 -13.32 -16.77 -1.12
N CYS A 131 -14.36 -16.00 -1.41
CA CYS A 131 -14.25 -14.83 -2.28
C CYS A 131 -13.23 -13.79 -1.78
N TYR A 132 -12.30 -13.39 -2.67
CA TYR A 132 -11.45 -12.22 -2.50
C TYR A 132 -12.24 -10.97 -2.90
N ILE A 133 -12.47 -10.05 -1.96
CA ILE A 133 -13.25 -8.84 -2.18
C ILE A 133 -12.32 -7.72 -2.64
N ASP A 134 -12.61 -7.15 -3.80
CA ASP A 134 -12.00 -5.92 -4.28
C ASP A 134 -13.09 -4.85 -4.37
N PRO A 135 -13.09 -3.83 -3.51
CA PRO A 135 -14.11 -2.79 -3.49
C PRO A 135 -14.15 -2.02 -4.81
N VAL A 136 -12.99 -1.85 -5.44
CA VAL A 136 -12.85 -1.27 -6.78
C VAL A 136 -11.63 -1.86 -7.45
N SER A 137 -11.75 -2.29 -8.71
CA SER A 137 -10.59 -2.67 -9.49
C SER A 137 -9.92 -1.46 -10.11
N LEU A 138 -8.59 -1.50 -10.26
CA LEU A 138 -7.86 -0.49 -11.01
C LEU A 138 -8.43 -0.38 -12.43
N GLY A 139 -8.77 0.85 -12.85
CA GLY A 139 -9.44 1.11 -14.13
C GLY A 139 -10.97 0.97 -14.10
N SER A 140 -11.56 0.60 -12.97
CA SER A 140 -13.01 0.47 -12.78
C SER A 140 -13.42 0.89 -11.38
N THR A 141 -14.69 1.25 -11.20
CA THR A 141 -15.30 1.56 -9.89
C THR A 141 -16.34 0.51 -9.49
N GLN A 142 -16.38 -0.63 -10.17
CA GLN A 142 -17.34 -1.69 -9.86
C GLN A 142 -16.74 -2.65 -8.83
N PRO A 143 -17.34 -2.77 -7.63
CA PRO A 143 -16.89 -3.74 -6.65
C PRO A 143 -17.15 -5.17 -7.13
N ARG A 144 -16.18 -6.05 -6.86
CA ARG A 144 -16.20 -7.46 -7.24
C ARG A 144 -15.76 -8.34 -6.06
N ALA A 145 -16.24 -9.57 -6.03
CA ALA A 145 -15.67 -10.63 -5.22
C ALA A 145 -15.29 -11.80 -6.13
N LEU A 146 -14.03 -12.21 -6.07
CA LEU A 146 -13.46 -13.22 -6.95
C LEU A 146 -13.42 -14.56 -6.23
N GLU A 147 -14.15 -15.53 -6.75
CA GLU A 147 -14.08 -16.93 -6.37
C GLU A 147 -13.27 -17.67 -7.42
N PHE A 148 -12.16 -18.27 -7.03
CA PHE A 148 -11.35 -19.10 -7.92
C PHE A 148 -11.61 -20.57 -7.64
N TYR A 149 -11.71 -21.37 -8.69
CA TYR A 149 -12.00 -22.79 -8.56
C TYR A 149 -11.29 -23.61 -9.62
N THR A 150 -11.17 -24.90 -9.37
CA THR A 150 -10.67 -25.89 -10.35
C THR A 150 -11.82 -26.78 -10.79
N HIS A 151 -11.82 -27.18 -12.05
CA HIS A 151 -12.72 -28.19 -12.59
C HIS A 151 -12.00 -29.01 -13.65
N SER A 152 -12.47 -30.24 -13.85
CA SER A 152 -11.89 -31.16 -14.83
C SER A 152 -12.84 -31.35 -15.99
N GLU A 153 -12.33 -31.20 -17.21
CA GLU A 153 -13.08 -31.49 -18.44
C GLU A 153 -12.47 -32.68 -19.20
N LYS A 154 -13.32 -33.52 -19.78
CA LYS A 154 -12.85 -34.63 -20.58
C LYS A 154 -12.26 -34.13 -21.90
N ILE A 155 -11.02 -34.55 -22.19
CA ILE A 155 -10.37 -34.21 -23.46
C ILE A 155 -11.13 -34.90 -24.61
N PRO A 156 -11.62 -34.12 -25.61
CA PRO A 156 -12.40 -34.68 -26.73
C PRO A 156 -11.68 -35.85 -27.42
N GLY A 157 -12.40 -36.94 -27.64
CA GLY A 157 -11.85 -38.12 -28.27
C GLY A 157 -10.96 -39.02 -27.41
N THR A 158 -10.86 -38.76 -26.12
CA THR A 158 -10.04 -39.56 -25.17
C THR A 158 -10.86 -39.91 -23.92
N GLU A 159 -10.32 -40.83 -23.09
CA GLU A 159 -10.81 -41.11 -21.73
C GLU A 159 -10.03 -40.28 -20.66
N ARG A 160 -9.25 -39.28 -21.07
CA ARG A 160 -8.46 -38.44 -20.18
C ARG A 160 -9.20 -37.16 -19.82
N TYR A 161 -8.93 -36.66 -18.62
CA TYR A 161 -9.43 -35.38 -18.13
C TYR A 161 -8.27 -34.40 -18.04
N GLN A 162 -8.59 -33.12 -18.29
CA GLN A 162 -7.68 -32.01 -18.08
C GLN A 162 -8.30 -31.08 -17.06
N ASP A 163 -7.48 -30.63 -16.11
CA ASP A 163 -7.89 -29.66 -15.10
C ASP A 163 -7.76 -28.25 -15.66
N TYR A 164 -8.77 -27.43 -15.38
CA TYR A 164 -8.83 -26.02 -15.72
C TYR A 164 -9.08 -25.20 -14.48
N TYR A 165 -8.62 -23.98 -14.53
CA TYR A 165 -8.87 -22.97 -13.51
C TYR A 165 -9.95 -22.01 -14.00
N GLY A 166 -10.94 -21.76 -13.14
CA GLY A 166 -12.03 -20.83 -13.41
C GLY A 166 -12.09 -19.70 -12.41
N VAL A 167 -12.76 -18.62 -12.76
CA VAL A 167 -13.06 -17.51 -11.87
C VAL A 167 -14.53 -17.11 -12.01
N ARG A 168 -15.19 -16.86 -10.86
CA ARG A 168 -16.50 -16.23 -10.78
C ARG A 168 -16.36 -14.85 -10.19
N LEU A 169 -16.87 -13.86 -10.89
CA LEU A 169 -16.85 -12.45 -10.53
C LEU A 169 -18.22 -12.10 -9.93
N HIS A 170 -18.35 -12.27 -8.63
CA HIS A 170 -19.58 -11.98 -7.89
C HIS A 170 -19.82 -10.48 -7.75
N GLN A 171 -21.09 -10.09 -7.78
CA GLN A 171 -21.48 -8.74 -7.42
C GLN A 171 -21.36 -8.53 -5.91
N VAL A 172 -20.80 -7.38 -5.51
CA VAL A 172 -20.67 -6.97 -4.11
C VAL A 172 -21.40 -5.66 -3.89
N THR A 173 -22.05 -5.54 -2.76
CA THR A 173 -22.63 -4.29 -2.25
C THR A 173 -22.04 -3.98 -0.89
N PHE A 174 -21.88 -2.70 -0.58
CA PHE A 174 -21.44 -2.22 0.72
C PHE A 174 -22.59 -1.50 1.41
N ASP A 175 -22.78 -1.77 2.70
CA ASP A 175 -23.70 -0.99 3.53
C ASP A 175 -23.03 0.34 3.97
N LYS A 176 -23.79 1.15 4.73
CA LYS A 176 -23.32 2.43 5.25
C LYS A 176 -22.11 2.32 6.22
N ASP A 177 -21.89 1.15 6.80
CA ASP A 177 -20.81 0.88 7.73
C ASP A 177 -19.60 0.21 7.02
N GLY A 178 -19.64 0.12 5.68
CA GLY A 178 -18.58 -0.46 4.85
C GLY A 178 -18.53 -2.00 4.89
N LYS A 179 -19.58 -2.67 5.39
CA LYS A 179 -19.66 -4.12 5.42
C LYS A 179 -20.06 -4.64 4.03
N ALA A 180 -19.23 -5.51 3.48
CA ALA A 180 -19.46 -6.13 2.19
C ALA A 180 -20.51 -7.23 2.27
N THR A 181 -21.40 -7.30 1.28
CA THR A 181 -22.34 -8.41 1.03
C THR A 181 -22.13 -8.92 -0.38
N ILE A 182 -21.76 -10.19 -0.49
CA ILE A 182 -21.51 -10.88 -1.75
C ILE A 182 -22.82 -11.53 -2.20
N ASN A 183 -23.19 -11.33 -3.47
CA ASN A 183 -24.33 -12.03 -4.05
C ASN A 183 -23.87 -13.39 -4.60
N PRO A 184 -24.26 -14.52 -3.98
CA PRO A 184 -23.75 -15.84 -4.35
C PRO A 184 -24.30 -16.35 -5.68
N THR A 185 -25.42 -15.80 -6.16
CA THR A 185 -26.11 -16.27 -7.36
C THR A 185 -25.96 -15.33 -8.56
N HIS A 186 -25.40 -14.13 -8.34
CA HIS A 186 -25.22 -13.15 -9.40
C HIS A 186 -23.74 -12.91 -9.65
N TYR A 187 -23.21 -13.61 -10.63
CA TYR A 187 -21.80 -13.54 -11.02
C TYR A 187 -21.63 -13.72 -12.53
N ASN A 188 -20.52 -13.24 -13.05
CA ASN A 188 -20.00 -13.60 -14.36
C ASN A 188 -19.00 -14.73 -14.20
N GLU A 189 -19.11 -15.79 -15.00
CA GLU A 189 -18.22 -16.94 -14.94
C GLU A 189 -17.27 -16.98 -16.13
N ILE A 190 -15.99 -17.21 -15.84
CA ILE A 190 -14.94 -17.51 -16.79
C ILE A 190 -14.42 -18.89 -16.44
N ALA A 191 -14.94 -19.92 -17.14
CA ALA A 191 -14.66 -21.31 -16.79
C ALA A 191 -13.20 -21.71 -17.05
N ASN A 192 -12.53 -21.10 -18.03
CA ASN A 192 -11.12 -21.33 -18.31
C ASN A 192 -10.39 -20.01 -18.48
N ILE A 193 -9.52 -19.69 -17.50
CA ILE A 193 -8.73 -18.46 -17.47
C ILE A 193 -7.65 -18.40 -18.57
N GLU A 194 -7.21 -19.55 -19.10
CA GLU A 194 -6.24 -19.60 -20.19
C GLU A 194 -6.83 -19.22 -21.55
N SER A 195 -8.12 -19.48 -21.74
CA SER A 195 -8.80 -19.31 -23.03
C SER A 195 -9.34 -17.90 -23.30
N LYS A 196 -9.36 -17.01 -22.30
CA LYS A 196 -9.95 -15.67 -22.41
C LYS A 196 -8.95 -14.56 -22.07
N ASN A 197 -9.22 -13.38 -22.63
CA ASN A 197 -8.52 -12.17 -22.24
C ASN A 197 -8.77 -11.89 -20.74
N PRO A 198 -7.71 -11.80 -19.90
CA PRO A 198 -7.83 -11.62 -18.46
C PRO A 198 -8.25 -10.22 -18.03
N SER A 199 -8.59 -9.31 -18.97
CA SER A 199 -8.91 -7.90 -18.69
C SER A 199 -10.00 -7.69 -17.63
N GLU A 200 -10.86 -8.69 -17.38
CA GLU A 200 -11.95 -8.60 -16.40
C GLU A 200 -11.51 -8.89 -14.96
N TYR A 201 -10.38 -9.58 -14.76
CA TYR A 201 -9.93 -10.03 -13.44
C TYR A 201 -8.41 -9.91 -13.20
N ALA A 202 -7.63 -9.54 -14.21
CA ALA A 202 -6.17 -9.52 -14.10
C ALA A 202 -5.66 -8.53 -13.05
N SER A 203 -6.30 -7.37 -12.92
CA SER A 203 -5.90 -6.38 -11.91
C SER A 203 -6.15 -6.87 -10.49
N GLN A 204 -7.23 -7.64 -10.26
CA GLN A 204 -7.53 -8.22 -8.96
C GLN A 204 -6.57 -9.37 -8.62
N VAL A 205 -6.22 -10.21 -9.61
CA VAL A 205 -5.19 -11.26 -9.42
C VAL A 205 -3.83 -10.63 -9.16
N TYR A 206 -3.49 -9.55 -9.86
CA TYR A 206 -2.27 -8.79 -9.60
C TYR A 206 -2.24 -8.23 -8.18
N ASP A 207 -3.34 -7.63 -7.72
CA ASP A 207 -3.50 -7.16 -6.35
C ASP A 207 -3.31 -8.30 -5.35
N LEU A 208 -4.02 -9.42 -5.54
CA LEU A 208 -3.92 -10.61 -4.68
C LEU A 208 -2.48 -11.11 -4.56
N LEU A 209 -1.80 -11.31 -5.68
CA LEU A 209 -0.42 -11.79 -5.71
C LEU A 209 0.54 -10.84 -4.98
N ASN A 210 0.45 -9.55 -5.24
CA ASN A 210 1.30 -8.55 -4.58
C ASN A 210 0.98 -8.40 -3.09
N TYR A 211 -0.29 -8.55 -2.70
CA TYR A 211 -0.69 -8.48 -1.29
C TYR A 211 -0.23 -9.71 -0.49
N ASN A 212 -0.11 -10.88 -1.14
CA ASN A 212 0.42 -12.10 -0.54
C ASN A 212 1.97 -12.17 -0.55
N THR A 213 2.65 -11.13 -1.01
CA THR A 213 4.12 -11.08 -1.11
C THR A 213 4.68 -9.95 -0.23
N VAL A 214 5.53 -10.31 0.75
CA VAL A 214 6.29 -9.35 1.56
C VAL A 214 7.75 -9.40 1.14
N VAL A 215 8.40 -8.25 1.08
CA VAL A 215 9.86 -8.15 0.91
C VAL A 215 10.46 -7.78 2.24
N LEU A 216 11.28 -8.64 2.78
CA LEU A 216 12.03 -8.37 4.01
C LEU A 216 13.40 -7.77 3.69
N ASP A 217 13.88 -6.91 4.57
CA ASP A 217 15.27 -6.50 4.54
C ASP A 217 16.21 -7.70 4.71
N ALA A 218 17.40 -7.61 4.13
CA ALA A 218 18.38 -8.68 4.21
C ALA A 218 18.71 -9.04 5.68
N GLY A 219 18.64 -10.31 6.01
CA GLY A 219 18.92 -10.84 7.35
C GLY A 219 17.80 -10.62 8.37
N LYS A 220 16.62 -10.14 7.94
CA LYS A 220 15.44 -10.03 8.80
C LYS A 220 14.69 -11.35 8.88
N ASP A 221 14.09 -11.58 10.05
CA ASP A 221 13.29 -12.75 10.38
C ASP A 221 11.83 -12.33 10.66
N PRO A 222 10.82 -13.11 10.23
CA PRO A 222 9.42 -12.78 10.44
C PRO A 222 8.98 -12.71 11.92
N SER A 223 9.78 -13.22 12.87
CA SER A 223 9.49 -13.12 14.31
C SER A 223 9.83 -11.76 14.94
N GLU A 224 10.64 -10.92 14.25
CA GLU A 224 11.13 -9.65 14.82
C GLU A 224 10.03 -8.62 15.01
N ASN A 225 9.04 -8.60 14.13
CA ASN A 225 7.90 -7.68 14.14
C ASN A 225 6.59 -8.42 13.88
N GLU A 226 5.47 -7.72 14.00
CA GLU A 226 4.16 -8.26 13.64
C GLU A 226 3.60 -7.66 12.34
N TYR A 227 4.03 -6.43 11.99
CA TYR A 227 3.51 -5.71 10.82
C TYR A 227 4.54 -5.68 9.69
N PHE A 228 4.09 -5.99 8.48
CA PHE A 228 4.93 -6.08 7.29
C PHE A 228 4.24 -5.39 6.12
N LEU A 229 5.00 -4.56 5.40
CA LEU A 229 4.54 -4.00 4.13
C LEU A 229 4.62 -5.07 3.05
N THR A 230 3.53 -5.26 2.34
CA THR A 230 3.49 -6.13 1.18
C THR A 230 4.02 -5.42 -0.05
N LYS A 231 4.29 -6.16 -1.11
CA LYS A 231 4.66 -5.60 -2.42
C LYS A 231 3.56 -4.70 -3.00
N HIS A 232 2.32 -4.88 -2.56
CA HIS A 232 1.19 -4.03 -2.93
C HIS A 232 1.25 -2.63 -2.29
N GLY A 233 2.01 -2.45 -1.21
CA GLY A 233 2.06 -1.21 -0.43
C GLY A 233 1.12 -1.18 0.78
N CYS A 234 0.07 -2.01 0.80
CA CYS A 234 -0.73 -2.25 1.99
C CYS A 234 0.01 -3.20 2.94
N ALA A 235 -0.25 -3.09 4.25
CA ALA A 235 0.39 -3.94 5.22
C ALA A 235 -0.46 -5.17 5.59
N ILE A 236 0.22 -6.15 6.18
CA ILE A 236 -0.38 -7.29 6.87
C ILE A 236 0.18 -7.35 8.29
N ARG A 237 -0.54 -8.06 9.19
CA ARG A 237 -0.07 -8.40 10.52
C ARG A 237 0.08 -9.90 10.64
N ILE A 238 1.22 -10.37 11.14
CA ILE A 238 1.45 -11.78 11.52
C ILE A 238 1.45 -11.84 13.05
N LYS A 239 0.44 -12.47 13.62
CA LYS A 239 0.30 -12.63 15.08
C LYS A 239 0.66 -14.05 15.48
N ASP A 240 1.27 -14.19 16.67
CA ASP A 240 1.62 -15.47 17.27
C ASP A 240 2.52 -16.34 16.35
N PHE A 241 3.41 -15.69 15.58
CA PHE A 241 4.36 -16.39 14.73
C PHE A 241 5.36 -17.18 15.58
N ALA A 242 5.50 -18.46 15.27
CA ALA A 242 6.50 -19.34 15.88
C ALA A 242 7.02 -20.37 14.88
N GLU A 243 8.31 -20.70 15.03
CA GLU A 243 8.98 -21.80 14.33
C GLU A 243 9.50 -22.79 15.36
N SER A 244 9.16 -24.07 15.21
CA SER A 244 9.63 -25.14 16.08
C SER A 244 9.84 -26.43 15.30
N GLY A 245 11.10 -26.86 15.19
CA GLY A 245 11.43 -28.12 14.49
C GLY A 245 11.01 -28.17 13.02
N GLY A 246 11.05 -27.04 12.34
CA GLY A 246 10.61 -26.90 10.94
C GLY A 246 9.10 -26.76 10.76
N ASN A 247 8.33 -26.73 11.85
CA ASN A 247 6.91 -26.41 11.81
C ASN A 247 6.71 -24.92 12.08
N PHE A 248 5.82 -24.30 11.32
CA PHE A 248 5.49 -22.89 11.42
C PHE A 248 4.04 -22.71 11.85
N THR A 249 3.81 -21.76 12.73
CA THR A 249 2.47 -21.37 13.18
C THR A 249 2.33 -19.85 13.13
N GLY A 250 1.10 -19.36 13.00
CA GLY A 250 0.80 -17.92 13.01
C GLY A 250 -0.55 -17.63 12.39
N LYS A 251 -1.06 -16.45 12.69
CA LYS A 251 -2.32 -15.93 12.14
C LYS A 251 -2.02 -14.67 11.34
N ILE A 252 -2.46 -14.65 10.10
CA ILE A 252 -2.23 -13.55 9.16
C ILE A 252 -3.49 -12.70 9.06
N TYR A 253 -3.35 -11.43 9.33
CA TYR A 253 -4.44 -10.44 9.24
C TYR A 253 -4.10 -9.43 8.15
N GLY A 254 -4.96 -9.29 7.16
CA GLY A 254 -5.01 -8.11 6.31
C GLY A 254 -5.84 -7.01 6.96
N GLY A 255 -5.96 -5.86 6.29
CA GLY A 255 -6.73 -4.74 6.84
C GLY A 255 -8.19 -5.08 7.14
N ALA A 256 -8.84 -5.87 6.29
CA ALA A 256 -10.23 -6.28 6.51
C ALA A 256 -10.40 -7.26 7.66
N GLN A 257 -9.44 -8.15 7.89
CA GLN A 257 -9.47 -9.03 9.06
C GLN A 257 -9.34 -8.25 10.37
N ILE A 258 -8.57 -7.15 10.36
CA ILE A 258 -8.42 -6.28 11.55
C ILE A 258 -9.69 -5.47 11.82
N ASP A 259 -10.34 -4.94 10.78
CA ASP A 259 -11.36 -3.89 10.93
C ASP A 259 -12.78 -4.37 10.69
N ASN A 260 -12.98 -5.43 9.90
CA ASN A 260 -14.30 -5.92 9.51
C ASN A 260 -14.68 -7.26 10.16
N GLY A 261 -13.85 -7.79 11.06
CA GLY A 261 -14.13 -9.04 11.79
C GLY A 261 -14.13 -10.29 10.89
N ILE A 262 -13.41 -10.22 9.76
CA ILE A 262 -13.16 -11.40 8.92
C ILE A 262 -12.12 -12.27 9.63
N GLU A 263 -12.31 -13.59 9.58
CA GLU A 263 -11.38 -14.51 10.20
C GLU A 263 -9.96 -14.38 9.60
N PRO A 264 -8.90 -14.46 10.41
CA PRO A 264 -7.53 -14.44 9.91
C PRO A 264 -7.21 -15.70 9.11
N ALA A 265 -6.29 -15.60 8.17
CA ALA A 265 -5.69 -16.78 7.56
C ALA A 265 -4.68 -17.41 8.53
N VAL A 266 -4.73 -18.73 8.70
CA VAL A 266 -3.84 -19.48 9.61
C VAL A 266 -2.75 -20.19 8.80
N ILE A 267 -1.51 -20.13 9.29
CA ILE A 267 -0.41 -20.90 8.71
C ILE A 267 -0.62 -22.38 9.04
N GLU A 268 -0.83 -23.21 8.01
CA GLU A 268 -0.96 -24.65 8.13
C GLU A 268 0.37 -25.37 7.93
N LYS A 269 1.20 -24.82 7.02
CA LYS A 269 2.50 -25.39 6.66
C LYS A 269 3.44 -24.27 6.20
N GLY A 270 4.73 -24.44 6.42
CA GLY A 270 5.72 -23.48 5.96
C GLY A 270 6.98 -24.16 5.46
N TRP A 271 7.69 -23.45 4.59
CA TRP A 271 8.98 -23.85 4.03
C TRP A 271 9.96 -22.70 4.16
N LYS A 272 11.17 -23.03 4.59
CA LYS A 272 12.29 -22.09 4.58
C LYS A 272 13.10 -22.35 3.32
N GLU A 273 13.02 -21.43 2.39
CA GLU A 273 13.66 -21.51 1.08
C GLU A 273 14.94 -20.65 1.03
N LYS A 274 15.72 -20.76 -0.04
CA LYS A 274 16.98 -20.00 -0.17
C LYS A 274 16.78 -18.48 -0.14
N ASN A 275 15.61 -18.01 -0.58
CA ASN A 275 15.29 -16.58 -0.65
C ASN A 275 14.10 -16.17 0.25
N GLY A 276 13.90 -16.87 1.37
CA GLY A 276 12.89 -16.51 2.37
C GLY A 276 12.00 -17.64 2.84
N TRP A 277 10.76 -17.33 3.12
CA TRP A 277 9.77 -18.28 3.64
C TRP A 277 8.53 -18.30 2.76
N ALA A 278 8.03 -19.48 2.48
CA ALA A 278 6.73 -19.70 1.88
C ALA A 278 5.79 -20.32 2.91
N PHE A 279 4.54 -19.87 2.96
CA PHE A 279 3.54 -20.33 3.92
C PHE A 279 2.25 -20.72 3.21
N GLN A 280 1.83 -21.97 3.36
CA GLN A 280 0.48 -22.40 3.05
C GLN A 280 -0.47 -21.86 4.10
N VAL A 281 -1.58 -21.24 3.67
CA VAL A 281 -2.58 -20.65 4.56
C VAL A 281 -4.00 -21.15 4.21
N ASP A 282 -4.86 -21.27 5.25
CA ASP A 282 -6.22 -21.79 5.16
C ASP A 282 -7.27 -20.72 4.78
N GLY A 283 -6.84 -19.52 4.49
CA GLY A 283 -7.72 -18.38 4.18
C GLY A 283 -7.10 -17.38 3.21
N LEU A 284 -7.94 -16.53 2.63
CA LEU A 284 -7.50 -15.39 1.85
C LEU A 284 -7.11 -14.24 2.77
N ILE A 285 -5.97 -13.62 2.52
CA ILE A 285 -5.57 -12.40 3.20
C ILE A 285 -6.24 -11.24 2.48
N GLN A 286 -7.11 -10.52 3.18
CA GLN A 286 -7.97 -9.49 2.59
C GLN A 286 -7.45 -8.09 2.94
N PRO A 287 -7.09 -7.25 1.94
CA PRO A 287 -6.73 -5.86 2.17
C PRO A 287 -7.90 -5.06 2.75
N SER A 288 -7.61 -3.87 3.30
CA SER A 288 -8.66 -3.01 3.85
C SER A 288 -9.74 -2.70 2.81
N LEU A 289 -10.98 -2.77 3.26
CA LEU A 289 -12.18 -2.41 2.49
C LEU A 289 -12.65 -0.99 2.84
N THR A 290 -11.90 -0.24 3.63
CA THR A 290 -12.29 1.05 4.19
C THR A 290 -11.25 2.11 3.85
N SER A 291 -11.70 3.30 3.43
CA SER A 291 -10.85 4.49 3.25
C SER A 291 -10.56 5.18 4.60
N VAL A 292 -9.65 6.17 4.59
CA VAL A 292 -9.43 7.02 5.78
C VAL A 292 -10.74 7.69 6.22
N TYR A 293 -11.49 8.28 5.27
CA TYR A 293 -12.79 8.88 5.56
C TYR A 293 -13.76 7.86 6.17
N GLY A 294 -13.88 6.68 5.57
CA GLY A 294 -14.77 5.62 6.06
C GLY A 294 -14.45 5.21 7.49
N LEU A 295 -13.16 5.11 7.84
CA LEU A 295 -12.72 4.81 9.21
C LEU A 295 -13.10 5.93 10.19
N LEU A 296 -12.84 7.20 9.84
CA LEU A 296 -13.19 8.34 10.68
C LEU A 296 -14.71 8.47 10.85
N ASN A 297 -15.46 8.35 9.75
CA ASN A 297 -16.92 8.48 9.77
C ASN A 297 -17.60 7.38 10.59
N LYS A 298 -17.09 6.15 10.55
CA LYS A 298 -17.55 5.05 11.39
C LYS A 298 -17.33 5.31 12.90
N ASN A 299 -16.35 6.13 13.23
CA ASN A 299 -15.98 6.52 14.59
C ASN A 299 -16.17 8.04 14.79
N SER A 300 -17.19 8.62 14.15
CA SER A 300 -17.42 10.07 14.14
C SER A 300 -17.66 10.67 15.51
N ASP A 301 -18.14 9.88 16.48
CA ASP A 301 -18.26 10.28 17.88
C ASP A 301 -16.93 10.65 18.56
N ARG A 302 -15.82 10.30 17.96
CA ARG A 302 -14.44 10.59 18.42
C ARG A 302 -13.73 11.63 17.58
N PHE A 303 -14.13 11.82 16.33
CA PHE A 303 -13.48 12.67 15.32
C PHE A 303 -14.39 13.76 14.78
N THR A 304 -15.45 14.13 15.53
CA THR A 304 -16.43 15.13 15.10
C THR A 304 -15.73 16.43 14.67
N GLN A 305 -14.91 17.00 15.57
CA GLN A 305 -14.26 18.29 15.31
C GLN A 305 -13.24 18.25 14.17
N PHE A 306 -12.57 17.12 13.95
CA PHE A 306 -11.66 16.99 12.81
C PHE A 306 -12.43 16.87 11.49
N LEU A 307 -13.54 16.13 11.46
CA LEU A 307 -14.41 16.04 10.28
C LEU A 307 -15.05 17.40 9.96
N ASP A 308 -15.52 18.14 10.97
CA ASP A 308 -16.05 19.48 10.83
C ASP A 308 -14.99 20.42 10.24
N LEU A 309 -13.74 20.38 10.76
CA LEU A 309 -12.63 21.14 10.18
C LEU A 309 -12.41 20.80 8.70
N CYS A 310 -12.47 19.51 8.34
CA CYS A 310 -12.36 19.12 6.94
C CYS A 310 -13.49 19.68 6.08
N GLY A 311 -14.70 19.81 6.62
CA GLY A 311 -15.87 20.39 5.96
C GLY A 311 -15.72 21.88 5.64
N ILE A 312 -14.94 22.63 6.40
CA ILE A 312 -14.67 24.06 6.11
C ILE A 312 -14.15 24.26 4.69
N PHE A 313 -13.31 23.34 4.20
CA PHE A 313 -12.74 23.42 2.86
C PHE A 313 -13.73 23.12 1.73
N GLU A 314 -14.94 22.65 2.04
CA GLU A 314 -16.01 22.42 1.07
C GLU A 314 -16.91 23.65 0.89
N ASN A 315 -16.76 24.69 1.72
CA ASN A 315 -17.47 25.94 1.60
C ASN A 315 -16.92 26.77 0.44
N GLN A 316 -17.54 26.66 -0.73
CA GLN A 316 -17.10 27.30 -1.98
C GLN A 316 -17.16 28.84 -1.91
N ASP A 317 -18.13 29.39 -1.19
CA ASP A 317 -18.27 30.84 -1.04
C ASP A 317 -17.13 31.41 -0.19
N LEU A 318 -16.79 30.76 0.89
CA LEU A 318 -15.63 31.08 1.74
C LEU A 318 -14.32 31.04 0.94
N LEU A 319 -14.13 29.96 0.15
CA LEU A 319 -12.94 29.81 -0.69
C LEU A 319 -12.88 30.90 -1.76
N THR A 320 -13.99 31.24 -2.39
CA THR A 320 -14.08 32.30 -3.39
C THR A 320 -13.78 33.68 -2.76
N PHE A 321 -14.32 33.96 -1.58
CA PHE A 321 -13.99 35.17 -0.83
C PHE A 321 -12.49 35.28 -0.54
N ALA A 322 -11.85 34.18 -0.16
CA ALA A 322 -10.40 34.11 0.05
C ALA A 322 -9.58 34.24 -1.25
N GLY A 323 -10.22 34.38 -2.41
CA GLY A 323 -9.54 34.48 -3.72
C GLY A 323 -9.09 33.15 -4.31
N ILE A 324 -9.67 32.04 -3.89
CA ILE A 324 -9.38 30.71 -4.42
C ILE A 324 -10.42 30.40 -5.50
N GLU A 325 -9.98 30.30 -6.76
CA GLU A 325 -10.87 30.16 -7.92
C GLU A 325 -11.54 28.77 -7.97
N ALA A 326 -12.85 28.78 -8.28
CA ALA A 326 -13.68 27.57 -8.43
C ALA A 326 -13.42 26.81 -9.74
N THR A 327 -12.83 27.47 -10.74
CA THR A 327 -12.56 26.90 -12.06
C THR A 327 -11.08 27.05 -12.42
N ALA A 328 -10.60 26.18 -13.27
CA ALA A 328 -9.29 26.27 -13.88
C ALA A 328 -9.43 26.08 -15.40
N GLU A 329 -8.62 26.79 -16.18
CA GLU A 329 -8.58 26.58 -17.64
C GLU A 329 -8.01 25.20 -17.99
N ILE A 330 -7.04 24.75 -17.23
CA ILE A 330 -6.37 23.44 -17.41
C ILE A 330 -6.15 22.82 -16.02
N GLY A 331 -6.50 21.53 -15.89
CA GLY A 331 -6.22 20.73 -14.71
C GLY A 331 -7.27 20.84 -13.60
N THR A 332 -6.85 20.57 -12.38
CA THR A 332 -7.74 20.57 -11.21
C THR A 332 -8.02 22.00 -10.73
N PRO A 333 -9.29 22.38 -10.53
CA PRO A 333 -9.65 23.68 -9.98
C PRO A 333 -8.90 23.99 -8.68
N PRO A 334 -8.48 25.25 -8.45
CA PRO A 334 -7.78 25.65 -7.23
C PRO A 334 -8.53 25.30 -5.94
N GLN A 335 -9.85 25.42 -5.91
CA GLN A 335 -10.67 25.05 -4.75
C GLN A 335 -10.59 23.55 -4.42
N GLU A 336 -10.63 22.67 -5.43
CA GLU A 336 -10.52 21.22 -5.21
C GLU A 336 -9.19 20.82 -4.56
N ARG A 337 -8.14 21.62 -4.67
CA ARG A 337 -6.84 21.38 -4.02
C ARG A 337 -6.86 21.64 -2.51
N TYR A 338 -7.90 22.31 -2.01
CA TYR A 338 -8.13 22.52 -0.59
C TYR A 338 -8.91 21.38 0.04
N PHE A 339 -9.75 20.70 -0.71
CA PHE A 339 -10.54 19.59 -0.19
C PHE A 339 -9.63 18.50 0.42
N VAL A 340 -9.98 18.05 1.62
CA VAL A 340 -9.30 16.95 2.29
C VAL A 340 -9.76 15.64 1.67
N PHE A 341 -11.06 15.48 1.49
CA PHE A 341 -11.67 14.33 0.89
C PHE A 341 -12.18 14.63 -0.52
N SER A 342 -11.95 13.72 -1.45
CA SER A 342 -12.52 13.86 -2.78
C SER A 342 -13.99 13.47 -2.74
N ASN A 343 -14.86 14.35 -3.26
CA ASN A 343 -16.27 14.03 -3.48
C ASN A 343 -16.54 13.51 -4.90
N LYS A 344 -15.48 13.08 -5.60
CA LYS A 344 -15.62 12.46 -6.93
C LYS A 344 -16.35 11.15 -6.75
N LYS A 345 -17.60 11.13 -7.18
CA LYS A 345 -18.54 10.03 -7.04
C LYS A 345 -18.11 8.82 -7.87
N GLY A 346 -17.18 8.05 -7.34
CA GLY A 346 -17.09 6.64 -7.65
C GLY A 346 -18.19 5.94 -6.85
N LYS A 347 -18.69 4.85 -7.29
CA LYS A 347 -19.80 4.15 -6.63
C LYS A 347 -19.40 3.32 -5.43
N ALA A 348 -18.12 3.16 -5.19
CA ALA A 348 -17.54 2.50 -4.04
C ALA A 348 -16.37 3.33 -3.53
N LEU A 349 -16.22 3.47 -2.22
CA LEU A 349 -15.16 4.21 -1.54
C LEU A 349 -15.04 5.67 -2.00
N ASP A 350 -16.17 6.38 -2.03
CA ASP A 350 -16.18 7.83 -2.15
C ASP A 350 -15.43 8.47 -0.97
N ASN A 351 -15.05 9.75 -1.13
CA ASN A 351 -14.35 10.52 -0.11
C ASN A 351 -12.94 9.98 0.25
N ASN A 352 -12.16 9.62 -0.74
CA ASN A 352 -10.75 9.32 -0.57
C ASN A 352 -9.94 10.57 -0.24
N ILE A 353 -8.79 10.43 0.38
CA ILE A 353 -7.86 11.54 0.62
C ILE A 353 -7.42 12.14 -0.71
N ASN A 354 -7.72 13.43 -0.92
CA ASN A 354 -7.54 14.11 -2.20
C ASN A 354 -6.07 14.45 -2.52
N PHE A 355 -5.19 14.45 -1.52
CA PHE A 355 -3.79 14.85 -1.67
C PHE A 355 -2.78 13.70 -1.51
N PHE A 356 -3.24 12.44 -1.52
CA PHE A 356 -2.34 11.30 -1.61
C PHE A 356 -1.73 11.23 -3.02
N ASN A 357 -0.41 11.06 -3.09
CA ASN A 357 0.36 10.96 -4.33
C ASN A 357 1.45 9.88 -4.28
N GLY A 358 1.38 9.00 -3.30
CA GLY A 358 2.30 7.89 -3.09
C GLY A 358 1.54 6.62 -2.70
N TYR A 359 2.27 5.58 -2.29
CA TYR A 359 1.66 4.26 -2.07
C TYR A 359 1.26 4.01 -0.62
N ASN A 360 1.97 4.57 0.37
CA ASN A 360 1.69 4.31 1.77
C ASN A 360 2.02 5.52 2.66
N TYR A 361 1.21 5.66 3.71
CA TYR A 361 1.23 6.79 4.64
C TYR A 361 0.98 6.32 6.07
N THR A 362 1.31 7.20 7.03
CA THR A 362 0.78 7.15 8.39
C THR A 362 -0.08 8.38 8.63
N PHE A 363 -1.27 8.19 9.14
CA PHE A 363 -2.17 9.26 9.59
C PHE A 363 -2.28 9.24 11.12
N PHE A 364 -1.88 10.32 11.74
CA PHE A 364 -2.06 10.57 13.17
C PHE A 364 -3.40 11.31 13.34
N ALA A 365 -4.48 10.57 13.50
CA ALA A 365 -5.84 11.10 13.55
C ALA A 365 -6.10 11.84 14.87
N PRO A 366 -6.24 13.16 14.87
CA PRO A 366 -6.53 13.90 16.09
C PRO A 366 -7.98 13.66 16.51
N ASP A 367 -8.18 13.14 17.72
CA ASP A 367 -9.49 13.01 18.32
C ASP A 367 -10.03 14.38 18.79
N ASP A 368 -11.27 14.41 19.29
CA ASP A 368 -11.90 15.66 19.73
C ASP A 368 -11.15 16.33 20.89
N ASP A 369 -10.42 15.57 21.72
CA ASP A 369 -9.59 16.15 22.78
C ASP A 369 -8.30 16.75 22.22
N ALA A 370 -7.71 16.16 21.17
CA ALA A 370 -6.61 16.76 20.45
C ALA A 370 -7.06 18.04 19.74
N MET A 371 -8.25 18.04 19.12
CA MET A 371 -8.80 19.22 18.44
C MET A 371 -9.04 20.39 19.40
N LYS A 372 -9.63 20.14 20.58
CA LYS A 372 -9.77 21.15 21.64
C LYS A 372 -8.43 21.77 22.04
N LYS A 373 -7.39 20.93 22.18
CA LYS A 373 -6.03 21.42 22.47
C LYS A 373 -5.45 22.22 21.34
N ALA A 374 -5.69 21.81 20.09
CA ALA A 374 -5.24 22.56 18.91
C ALA A 374 -5.84 23.96 18.84
N TYR A 375 -7.14 24.10 19.07
CA TYR A 375 -7.83 25.38 19.16
C TYR A 375 -7.29 26.25 20.32
N ALA A 376 -7.03 25.65 21.47
CA ALA A 376 -6.40 26.36 22.61
C ALA A 376 -4.96 26.81 22.31
N LEU A 377 -4.26 26.15 21.40
CA LEU A 377 -2.95 26.54 20.89
C LEU A 377 -3.01 27.50 19.71
N GLY A 378 -4.21 28.00 19.39
CA GLY A 378 -4.44 29.04 18.38
C GLY A 378 -4.65 28.50 16.95
N LEU A 379 -5.12 27.29 16.78
CA LEU A 379 -5.64 26.84 15.49
C LEU A 379 -6.90 27.66 15.16
N PRO A 380 -7.07 28.22 13.94
CA PRO A 380 -8.26 28.96 13.58
C PRO A 380 -9.53 28.12 13.74
N THR A 381 -10.60 28.73 14.24
CA THR A 381 -11.93 28.10 14.30
C THR A 381 -12.78 28.52 13.11
N GLU A 382 -13.79 27.72 12.77
CA GLU A 382 -14.78 28.07 11.75
C GLU A 382 -15.50 29.38 12.10
N GLU A 383 -15.87 29.57 13.39
CA GLU A 383 -16.51 30.79 13.87
C GLU A 383 -15.67 32.05 13.57
N GLN A 384 -14.36 31.98 13.82
CA GLN A 384 -13.44 33.09 13.50
C GLN A 384 -13.35 33.41 11.99
N LEU A 385 -13.41 32.37 11.16
CA LEU A 385 -13.44 32.53 9.70
C LEU A 385 -14.75 33.18 9.24
N MET A 386 -15.88 32.68 9.74
CA MET A 386 -17.20 33.15 9.37
C MET A 386 -17.46 34.57 9.88
N GLU A 387 -16.93 34.93 11.06
CA GLU A 387 -17.01 36.33 11.55
C GLU A 387 -16.42 37.34 10.55
N ILE A 388 -15.28 37.00 9.94
CA ILE A 388 -14.67 37.88 8.91
C ILE A 388 -15.47 37.79 7.60
N PHE A 389 -15.83 36.58 7.19
CA PHE A 389 -16.59 36.35 5.97
C PHE A 389 -17.94 37.12 5.97
N ASP A 390 -18.75 36.92 7.00
CA ASP A 390 -20.09 37.53 7.12
C ASP A 390 -20.03 39.06 7.19
N LYS A 391 -18.95 39.59 7.78
CA LYS A 391 -18.75 41.04 7.87
C LYS A 391 -18.43 41.70 6.54
N TYR A 392 -17.67 41.01 5.67
CA TYR A 392 -17.11 41.65 4.46
C TYR A 392 -17.68 41.11 3.14
N ASN A 393 -18.22 39.91 3.12
CA ASN A 393 -18.72 39.30 1.89
C ASN A 393 -20.02 39.97 1.42
N GLY A 394 -20.01 40.47 0.18
CA GLY A 394 -21.15 41.19 -0.39
C GLY A 394 -21.27 42.66 0.05
N HIS A 395 -20.29 43.18 0.77
CA HIS A 395 -20.25 44.57 1.28
C HIS A 395 -19.08 45.38 0.70
N ASP A 396 -18.68 45.09 -0.57
CA ASP A 396 -17.50 45.69 -1.22
C ASP A 396 -17.61 47.24 -1.32
N ASP A 397 -18.81 47.83 -1.30
CA ASP A 397 -19.10 49.26 -1.34
C ASP A 397 -19.10 49.94 0.05
N GLU A 398 -19.12 49.17 1.14
CA GLU A 398 -19.09 49.70 2.52
C GLU A 398 -17.68 49.82 3.08
N TYR A 399 -16.70 49.10 2.50
CA TYR A 399 -15.32 49.06 2.97
C TYR A 399 -14.33 49.51 1.92
N SER A 400 -13.21 50.07 2.35
CA SER A 400 -12.12 50.44 1.45
C SER A 400 -11.48 49.19 0.79
N GLU A 401 -10.85 49.40 -0.38
CA GLU A 401 -10.12 48.31 -1.07
C GLU A 401 -9.03 47.70 -0.18
N GLU A 402 -8.39 48.50 0.67
CA GLU A 402 -7.36 48.04 1.60
C GLU A 402 -7.94 47.12 2.68
N GLU A 403 -9.08 47.50 3.30
CA GLU A 403 -9.80 46.67 4.28
C GLU A 403 -10.28 45.36 3.67
N MET A 404 -10.81 45.39 2.45
CA MET A 404 -11.22 44.19 1.72
C MET A 404 -10.06 43.26 1.41
N ILE A 405 -8.90 43.79 1.01
CA ILE A 405 -7.67 43.01 0.77
C ILE A 405 -7.19 42.38 2.09
N GLU A 406 -7.18 43.13 3.18
CA GLU A 406 -6.77 42.61 4.49
C GLU A 406 -7.71 41.49 4.97
N ALA A 407 -9.02 41.65 4.82
CA ALA A 407 -10.01 40.64 5.20
C ALA A 407 -9.86 39.36 4.38
N LYS A 408 -9.79 39.46 3.06
CA LYS A 408 -9.58 38.32 2.14
C LYS A 408 -8.25 37.59 2.40
N ALA A 409 -7.19 38.36 2.59
CA ALA A 409 -5.87 37.82 2.93
C ALA A 409 -5.85 37.10 4.30
N GLN A 410 -6.58 37.65 5.27
CA GLN A 410 -6.69 37.05 6.60
C GLN A 410 -7.41 35.69 6.55
N VAL A 411 -8.55 35.62 5.84
CA VAL A 411 -9.28 34.35 5.65
C VAL A 411 -8.42 33.33 4.92
N LEU A 412 -7.73 33.73 3.84
CA LEU A 412 -6.80 32.84 3.13
C LEU A 412 -5.69 32.30 4.05
N ASN A 413 -5.13 33.18 4.89
CA ASN A 413 -4.06 32.78 5.82
C ASN A 413 -4.55 31.80 6.88
N MET A 414 -5.76 31.99 7.40
CA MET A 414 -6.41 31.06 8.33
C MET A 414 -6.70 29.72 7.66
N LEU A 415 -7.24 29.71 6.44
CA LEU A 415 -7.46 28.49 5.66
C LEU A 415 -6.14 27.73 5.42
N ASN A 416 -5.06 28.45 5.11
CA ASN A 416 -3.75 27.84 4.94
C ASN A 416 -3.20 27.25 6.26
N ALA A 417 -3.46 27.88 7.40
CA ALA A 417 -3.09 27.33 8.71
C ALA A 417 -3.85 26.03 9.03
N LEU A 418 -5.15 25.99 8.75
CA LEU A 418 -5.97 24.76 8.87
C LEU A 418 -5.47 23.65 7.93
N ARG A 419 -5.19 24.00 6.67
CA ARG A 419 -4.65 23.06 5.69
C ARG A 419 -3.28 22.52 6.10
N ALA A 420 -2.42 23.36 6.65
CA ALA A 420 -1.13 22.97 7.21
C ALA A 420 -1.31 21.97 8.36
N PHE A 421 -2.24 22.25 9.27
CA PHE A 421 -2.59 21.35 10.38
C PHE A 421 -3.02 19.97 9.87
N VAL A 422 -3.99 19.90 8.97
CA VAL A 422 -4.45 18.63 8.40
C VAL A 422 -3.30 17.87 7.75
N ARG A 423 -2.55 18.52 6.85
CA ARG A 423 -1.47 17.87 6.10
C ARG A 423 -0.29 17.45 6.98
N TYR A 424 -0.03 18.15 8.07
CA TYR A 424 1.03 17.80 9.00
C TYR A 424 0.73 16.52 9.80
N HIS A 425 -0.56 16.16 9.98
CA HIS A 425 -0.94 14.90 10.61
C HIS A 425 -0.77 13.66 9.72
N PHE A 426 -0.36 13.86 8.45
CA PHE A 426 0.01 12.77 7.54
C PHE A 426 1.50 12.79 7.27
N GLN A 427 2.12 11.62 7.34
CA GLN A 427 3.52 11.42 6.94
C GLN A 427 3.63 10.36 5.84
N ASN A 428 4.65 10.46 5.01
CA ASN A 428 5.05 9.42 4.09
C ASN A 428 5.51 8.17 4.86
N ASN A 429 5.28 7.01 4.28
CA ASN A 429 5.55 5.69 4.82
C ASN A 429 4.62 5.26 5.96
N SER A 430 4.31 3.97 5.96
CA SER A 430 3.54 3.32 7.02
C SER A 430 4.43 2.97 8.20
N VAL A 431 4.11 3.48 9.37
CA VAL A 431 4.80 3.18 10.63
C VAL A 431 3.82 2.62 11.63
N PHE A 432 4.11 1.44 12.14
CA PHE A 432 3.25 0.73 13.09
C PHE A 432 3.76 0.88 14.53
N ALA A 433 2.84 0.89 15.50
CA ALA A 433 3.15 0.67 16.90
C ALA A 433 3.45 -0.83 17.08
N ASP A 434 4.67 -1.25 16.74
CA ASP A 434 5.11 -2.64 16.68
C ASP A 434 6.18 -2.96 17.74
N LYS A 435 6.71 -4.17 17.72
CA LYS A 435 7.70 -4.66 18.71
C LYS A 435 9.00 -3.85 18.67
N ASN A 436 9.52 -3.57 17.47
CA ASN A 436 10.81 -2.91 17.32
C ASN A 436 10.92 -2.15 15.98
N VAL A 437 10.48 -0.89 15.97
CA VAL A 437 10.65 0.03 14.83
C VAL A 437 11.74 1.04 15.20
N LYS A 438 12.83 1.04 14.43
CA LYS A 438 13.95 1.96 14.65
C LYS A 438 13.51 3.42 14.49
N LYS A 439 14.15 4.30 15.26
CA LYS A 439 13.94 5.74 15.13
C LYS A 439 14.29 6.19 13.72
N ALA A 440 13.36 6.84 13.06
CA ALA A 440 13.53 7.41 11.73
C ALA A 440 12.74 8.72 11.59
N THR A 441 13.19 9.56 10.67
CA THR A 441 12.55 10.85 10.35
C THR A 441 11.90 10.74 8.98
N TYR A 442 10.63 11.12 8.91
CA TYR A 442 9.80 11.04 7.71
C TYR A 442 9.28 12.43 7.33
N GLN A 443 9.08 12.66 6.05
CA GLN A 443 8.43 13.86 5.56
C GLN A 443 6.94 13.80 5.86
N SER A 444 6.37 14.86 6.45
CA SER A 444 4.92 15.06 6.47
C SER A 444 4.43 15.51 5.10
N LEU A 445 3.10 15.51 4.91
CA LEU A 445 2.49 16.06 3.69
C LEU A 445 2.31 17.58 3.76
N TYR A 446 2.83 18.24 4.80
CA TYR A 446 2.93 19.68 4.90
C TYR A 446 4.34 20.16 4.53
N SER A 447 4.39 21.16 3.69
CA SER A 447 5.62 21.91 3.37
C SER A 447 5.48 23.36 3.86
N SER A 448 6.58 23.92 4.35
CA SER A 448 6.67 25.34 4.71
C SER A 448 6.47 26.24 3.49
N ASP A 449 6.36 27.54 3.72
CA ASP A 449 6.23 28.56 2.68
C ASP A 449 7.38 28.54 1.65
N LEU A 450 8.49 27.95 2.00
CA LEU A 450 9.65 27.73 1.11
C LEU A 450 9.57 26.40 0.33
N GLY A 451 8.49 25.65 0.44
CA GLY A 451 8.32 24.35 -0.19
C GLY A 451 9.13 23.22 0.47
N ILE A 452 9.69 23.44 1.66
CA ILE A 452 10.48 22.44 2.39
C ILE A 452 9.53 21.62 3.27
N PRO A 453 9.48 20.26 3.10
CA PRO A 453 8.67 19.41 3.96
C PRO A 453 9.04 19.57 5.44
N VAL A 454 8.04 19.68 6.30
CA VAL A 454 8.23 19.67 7.76
C VAL A 454 8.16 18.22 8.24
N ASN A 455 9.21 17.78 8.90
CA ASN A 455 9.40 16.37 9.22
C ASN A 455 8.77 15.97 10.56
N ILE A 456 8.46 14.67 10.67
CA ILE A 456 8.03 13.99 11.88
C ILE A 456 9.03 12.87 12.15
N THR A 457 9.44 12.69 13.41
CA THR A 457 10.32 11.60 13.80
C THR A 457 9.56 10.57 14.61
N THR A 458 9.62 9.31 14.22
CA THR A 458 8.91 8.21 14.89
C THR A 458 9.83 7.05 15.25
N GLN A 459 9.43 6.31 16.27
CA GLN A 459 10.01 5.02 16.67
C GLN A 459 8.94 4.20 17.38
N ALA A 460 9.03 2.87 17.34
CA ALA A 460 8.16 2.04 18.16
C ALA A 460 8.95 0.98 18.92
N LYS A 461 8.52 0.69 20.14
CA LYS A 461 9.07 -0.36 20.99
C LYS A 461 7.98 -1.00 21.82
N ASN A 462 7.92 -2.33 21.79
CA ASN A 462 6.97 -3.13 22.57
C ASN A 462 5.49 -2.72 22.38
N GLY A 463 5.11 -2.28 21.18
CA GLY A 463 3.75 -1.86 20.86
C GLY A 463 3.44 -0.40 21.19
N VAL A 464 4.43 0.38 21.63
CA VAL A 464 4.26 1.82 21.89
C VAL A 464 4.99 2.61 20.80
N LEU A 465 4.22 3.38 20.03
CA LEU A 465 4.73 4.33 19.04
C LEU A 465 5.00 5.67 19.73
N THR A 466 6.20 6.21 19.52
CA THR A 466 6.60 7.54 19.97
C THR A 466 6.75 8.44 18.75
N ILE A 467 6.14 9.61 18.79
CA ILE A 467 6.07 10.60 17.71
C ILE A 467 6.67 11.90 18.24
N ASN A 468 7.64 12.46 17.54
CA ASN A 468 8.20 13.77 17.83
C ASN A 468 7.86 14.72 16.68
N ASP A 469 7.15 15.80 17.00
CA ASP A 469 6.73 16.84 16.06
C ASP A 469 7.76 17.98 15.90
N ALA A 470 7.45 18.96 15.06
CA ALA A 470 8.34 20.09 14.78
C ALA A 470 8.50 21.04 15.98
N SER A 471 7.58 21.05 16.93
CA SER A 471 7.68 21.86 18.15
C SER A 471 8.58 21.22 19.22
N GLY A 472 8.98 19.95 19.01
CA GLY A 472 9.72 19.16 19.98
C GLY A 472 8.83 18.40 20.98
N ASN A 473 7.51 18.43 20.80
CA ASN A 473 6.61 17.63 21.61
C ASN A 473 6.79 16.15 21.32
N THR A 474 6.61 15.34 22.37
CA THR A 474 6.60 13.88 22.28
C THR A 474 5.20 13.35 22.55
N ILE A 475 4.63 12.66 21.57
CA ILE A 475 3.30 12.06 21.62
C ILE A 475 3.47 10.55 21.58
N THR A 476 2.67 9.82 22.33
CA THR A 476 2.73 8.35 22.37
C THR A 476 1.40 7.72 22.04
N VAL A 477 1.46 6.62 21.27
CA VAL A 477 0.30 5.75 21.00
C VAL A 477 0.64 4.34 21.47
N ASP A 478 -0.11 3.84 22.45
CA ASP A 478 0.03 2.47 22.95
C ASP A 478 -0.98 1.56 22.22
N ALA A 479 -0.49 0.69 21.35
CA ALA A 479 -1.31 -0.26 20.60
C ALA A 479 -2.00 -1.32 21.49
N LYS A 480 -1.59 -1.44 22.75
CA LYS A 480 -2.24 -2.34 23.72
C LYS A 480 -3.47 -1.71 24.37
N ASN A 481 -3.61 -0.39 24.27
CA ASN A 481 -4.80 0.31 24.74
C ASN A 481 -5.96 0.09 23.77
N ALA A 482 -6.85 -0.84 24.09
CA ALA A 482 -8.00 -1.19 23.24
C ALA A 482 -9.04 -0.05 23.10
N SER A 483 -8.95 1.01 23.94
CA SER A 483 -9.82 2.18 23.82
C SER A 483 -9.38 3.16 22.75
N LEU A 484 -8.16 3.04 22.20
CA LEU A 484 -7.64 3.87 21.13
C LEU A 484 -7.64 3.13 19.79
N LEU A 485 -7.91 3.85 18.73
CA LEU A 485 -7.69 3.33 17.38
C LEU A 485 -6.20 3.38 17.04
N SER A 486 -5.55 2.24 16.97
CA SER A 486 -4.14 2.14 16.62
C SER A 486 -3.89 1.05 15.61
N ASN A 487 -2.87 1.22 14.78
CA ASN A 487 -2.51 0.27 13.72
C ASN A 487 -3.69 -0.10 12.79
N LYS A 488 -4.67 0.83 12.61
CA LYS A 488 -5.77 0.63 11.68
C LYS A 488 -5.26 0.81 10.26
N MET A 489 -5.70 -0.05 9.33
CA MET A 489 -5.27 -0.03 7.95
C MET A 489 -6.40 0.46 7.07
N THR A 490 -6.09 1.39 6.17
CA THR A 490 -7.07 1.93 5.20
C THR A 490 -6.52 1.83 3.79
N ARG A 491 -7.42 1.88 2.81
CA ARG A 491 -7.09 1.90 1.39
C ARG A 491 -7.89 3.01 0.72
N ASP A 492 -7.18 3.95 0.13
CA ASP A 492 -7.73 5.08 -0.62
C ASP A 492 -7.39 4.95 -2.10
N TYR A 493 -8.21 5.53 -2.98
CA TYR A 493 -8.07 5.37 -4.42
C TYR A 493 -7.90 6.73 -5.09
N GLU A 494 -6.94 6.82 -6.01
CA GLU A 494 -6.77 7.98 -6.86
C GLU A 494 -7.53 7.78 -8.16
N TYR A 495 -8.43 8.71 -8.45
CA TYR A 495 -9.22 8.71 -9.67
C TYR A 495 -8.48 9.34 -10.84
N ASN A 496 -8.69 8.82 -12.03
CA ASN A 496 -8.11 9.38 -13.25
C ASN A 496 -8.77 10.72 -13.60
N THR A 497 -8.09 11.82 -13.29
CA THR A 497 -8.57 13.18 -13.52
C THR A 497 -8.43 13.64 -14.98
N VAL A 498 -7.56 13.00 -15.76
CA VAL A 498 -7.24 13.42 -17.14
C VAL A 498 -8.44 13.26 -18.09
N LYS A 499 -9.35 12.35 -17.78
CA LYS A 499 -10.51 12.06 -18.63
C LYS A 499 -11.82 12.68 -18.15
N ASN A 500 -11.81 13.52 -17.13
CA ASN A 500 -13.05 14.04 -16.48
C ASN A 500 -14.06 12.93 -16.12
N SER A 501 -13.56 11.71 -15.93
CA SER A 501 -14.35 10.52 -15.69
C SER A 501 -14.04 10.03 -14.27
N ALA A 502 -14.97 10.26 -13.37
CA ALA A 502 -14.95 9.66 -12.03
C ALA A 502 -15.13 8.12 -12.04
N THR A 503 -14.96 7.49 -13.20
CA THR A 503 -15.27 6.07 -13.42
C THR A 503 -14.03 5.20 -13.53
N SER A 504 -12.82 5.77 -13.54
CA SER A 504 -11.59 4.98 -13.59
C SER A 504 -10.63 5.35 -12.46
N ILE A 505 -10.03 4.35 -11.87
CA ILE A 505 -9.06 4.46 -10.79
C ILE A 505 -7.68 4.21 -11.36
N ALA A 506 -6.73 5.12 -11.09
CA ALA A 506 -5.36 5.03 -11.57
C ALA A 506 -4.47 4.22 -10.63
N VAL A 507 -4.54 4.51 -9.34
CA VAL A 507 -3.75 3.86 -8.28
C VAL A 507 -4.54 3.77 -6.98
N SER A 508 -4.08 2.96 -6.05
CA SER A 508 -4.54 2.95 -4.67
C SER A 508 -3.39 3.27 -3.72
N SER A 509 -3.73 3.95 -2.62
CA SER A 509 -2.81 4.28 -1.54
C SER A 509 -3.30 3.65 -0.24
N SER A 510 -2.37 3.29 0.64
CA SER A 510 -2.69 2.72 1.95
C SER A 510 -2.24 3.66 3.04
N ALA A 511 -3.01 3.76 4.11
CA ALA A 511 -2.59 4.45 5.31
C ALA A 511 -2.71 3.57 6.54
N VAL A 512 -1.77 3.76 7.46
CA VAL A 512 -1.88 3.27 8.83
C VAL A 512 -2.39 4.42 9.68
N VAL A 513 -3.48 4.20 10.40
CA VAL A 513 -4.13 5.23 11.21
C VAL A 513 -3.89 4.97 12.69
N HIS A 514 -3.43 6.01 13.37
CA HIS A 514 -3.26 6.06 14.81
C HIS A 514 -4.02 7.25 15.38
N GLU A 515 -4.95 7.01 16.28
CA GLU A 515 -5.60 8.05 17.04
C GLU A 515 -4.61 8.72 18.00
N VAL A 516 -4.64 10.04 18.06
CA VAL A 516 -3.85 10.85 18.98
C VAL A 516 -4.74 11.82 19.73
N SER A 517 -4.60 11.87 21.06
CA SER A 517 -5.32 12.81 21.94
C SER A 517 -4.50 14.07 22.26
N VAL A 518 -3.37 14.24 21.56
CA VAL A 518 -2.54 15.45 21.55
C VAL A 518 -2.24 15.78 20.10
N PRO A 519 -2.54 17.00 19.62
CA PRO A 519 -2.32 17.36 18.23
C PRO A 519 -0.83 17.49 17.91
N LEU A 520 -0.44 17.14 16.69
CA LEU A 520 0.90 17.41 16.17
C LEU A 520 1.01 18.87 15.77
N CYS A 521 2.03 19.56 16.26
CA CYS A 521 2.27 20.96 15.94
C CYS A 521 3.37 21.11 14.86
N TYR A 522 3.02 21.78 13.76
CA TYR A 522 3.92 22.00 12.63
C TYR A 522 4.82 23.24 12.79
N THR A 523 4.63 24.03 13.86
CA THR A 523 5.44 25.20 14.17
C THR A 523 6.48 24.89 15.24
N THR A 524 7.62 25.55 15.18
CA THR A 524 8.69 25.37 16.17
C THR A 524 8.39 26.02 17.53
N THR A 525 7.40 26.92 17.57
CA THR A 525 6.98 27.63 18.79
C THR A 525 5.96 26.84 19.61
N GLY A 526 5.37 25.79 19.04
CA GLY A 526 4.29 25.03 19.66
C GLY A 526 2.92 25.73 19.58
N ARG A 527 2.78 26.79 18.79
CA ARG A 527 1.53 27.55 18.61
C ARG A 527 1.18 27.71 17.15
N TYR A 528 -0.10 27.53 16.82
CA TYR A 528 -0.59 27.67 15.43
C TYR A 528 -0.86 29.13 15.05
N ASP A 529 -1.23 29.98 16.02
CA ASP A 529 -1.59 31.37 15.80
C ASP A 529 -0.42 32.26 15.36
N ASP A 530 0.81 31.86 15.60
CA ASP A 530 2.01 32.55 15.11
C ASP A 530 2.02 32.72 13.59
N LYS A 531 1.35 31.83 12.86
CA LYS A 531 1.31 31.82 11.41
C LYS A 531 0.22 32.72 10.81
N TRP A 532 -0.78 33.13 11.59
CA TRP A 532 -1.92 33.85 11.02
C TRP A 532 -2.43 35.04 11.88
N SER A 533 -2.26 35.04 13.20
CA SER A 533 -2.89 36.03 14.08
C SER A 533 -2.01 37.22 14.41
N THR A 534 -0.67 37.09 14.31
CA THR A 534 0.25 38.18 14.65
C THR A 534 0.18 39.30 13.62
N ASN A 535 0.44 40.55 14.07
CA ASN A 535 0.48 41.71 13.17
C ASN A 535 1.48 41.52 12.00
N ALA A 536 2.60 40.85 12.26
CA ALA A 536 3.57 40.56 11.21
C ALA A 536 3.01 39.56 10.19
N ALA A 537 2.33 38.50 10.65
CA ALA A 537 1.70 37.51 9.78
C ALA A 537 0.57 38.13 8.93
N ARG A 538 -0.28 38.95 9.52
CA ARG A 538 -1.37 39.67 8.81
C ARG A 538 -0.83 40.60 7.73
N LYS A 539 0.17 41.43 8.04
CA LYS A 539 0.82 42.30 7.05
C LYS A 539 1.49 41.52 5.92
N ALA A 540 2.16 40.43 6.25
CA ALA A 540 2.77 39.57 5.24
C ALA A 540 1.71 38.92 4.34
N ALA A 541 0.61 38.45 4.91
CA ALA A 541 -0.51 37.87 4.16
C ALA A 541 -1.13 38.87 3.19
N ALA A 542 -1.45 40.09 3.64
CA ALA A 542 -2.02 41.18 2.79
C ALA A 542 -1.07 41.56 1.65
N LYS A 543 0.24 41.66 1.93
CA LYS A 543 1.25 41.95 0.90
C LYS A 543 1.34 40.83 -0.14
N ASN A 544 1.35 39.57 0.29
CA ASN A 544 1.42 38.41 -0.60
C ASN A 544 0.15 38.26 -1.44
N TYR A 545 -1.03 38.48 -0.84
CA TYR A 545 -2.30 38.46 -1.54
C TYR A 545 -2.35 39.48 -2.67
N SER A 546 -1.96 40.74 -2.39
CA SER A 546 -1.89 41.79 -3.39
C SER A 546 -0.89 41.51 -4.51
N ALA A 547 0.25 40.92 -4.19
CA ALA A 547 1.26 40.56 -5.19
C ALA A 547 0.75 39.42 -6.11
N THR A 548 0.09 38.40 -5.56
CA THR A 548 -0.48 37.29 -6.35
C THR A 548 -1.59 37.79 -7.28
N LYS A 549 -2.48 38.70 -6.79
CA LYS A 549 -3.54 39.30 -7.60
C LYS A 549 -2.98 40.13 -8.77
N LYS A 550 -1.89 40.88 -8.55
CA LYS A 550 -1.18 41.62 -9.61
C LYS A 550 -0.57 40.70 -10.67
N LEU A 551 0.03 39.58 -10.24
CA LEU A 551 0.60 38.60 -11.17
C LEU A 551 -0.49 37.94 -12.01
N SER A 552 -1.60 37.50 -11.41
CA SER A 552 -2.71 36.89 -12.16
C SER A 552 -3.33 37.82 -13.19
N ASN A 553 -3.41 39.12 -12.89
CA ASN A 553 -3.93 40.11 -13.84
C ASN A 553 -2.95 40.35 -15.00
N ASN A 554 -1.65 40.31 -14.76
CA ASN A 554 -0.62 40.45 -15.82
C ASN A 554 -0.52 39.26 -16.78
N PHE A 555 -1.08 38.12 -16.43
CA PHE A 555 -1.15 36.93 -17.29
C PHE A 555 -2.51 36.80 -18.02
N LYS A 556 -3.48 37.68 -17.75
CA LYS A 556 -4.77 37.71 -18.43
C LYS A 556 -4.80 38.70 -19.64
N ASP A 557 -3.79 39.56 -19.76
CA ASP A 557 -3.53 40.44 -20.90
C ASP A 557 -2.46 39.81 -21.83
#